data_3bf8ef29ee8be2a8e7c61f6852c21d7e
#
_entry.id   3bf8ef29ee8be2a8e7c61f6852c21d7e
#
_cell.length_a   1.000
_cell.length_b   1.000
_cell.length_c   1.000
_cell.angle_alpha   90.00
_cell.angle_beta   90.00
_cell.angle_gamma   90.00
#
_symmetry.space_group_name_H-M   'P 1'
#
loop_
_entity.id
_entity.type
_entity.pdbx_description
1 polymer ?
#
loop_
_entity_poly.entity_id
_entity_poly.type
_entity_poly.pdbx_seq_one_letter_code
_entity_poly.pdbx_strand_id
1 'polypeptide(L)'
;GDSDTEPGVKQDLGVATARYLRHVLRDGDILAVTGGTTLAQVADFFPEGSDSRQVTVVPVRGGLGEDVKIQANTVAARLAGGLGGRYRLLHAPEDVLPGHLNQMLNEPRIRDVIALGRRADILLHGIGTAEEMAKRRGFDEAAIMELIASGAVGEAFGYYFDAKGNIIYSTTSVGLRLADLEKIPLVITVGGGRSKAWAVQAVLARGYCDVCITDEGVARRLMSLEGIEKYKEDLHEH
;
A
#
# COMPACT_ATOMS: atom_id res chain seq x y z
N GLY A 1 18.89 -8.71 -4.68
CA GLY A 1 18.37 -9.87 -5.43
C GLY A 1 17.22 -9.50 -6.32
N ASP A 2 17.05 -10.21 -7.40
CA ASP A 2 16.12 -9.90 -8.51
C ASP A 2 14.90 -10.83 -8.53
N SER A 3 14.66 -11.58 -7.48
CA SER A 3 13.62 -12.62 -7.42
C SER A 3 12.52 -12.25 -6.42
N ASP A 4 11.28 -12.32 -6.87
CA ASP A 4 10.09 -12.10 -6.04
C ASP A 4 9.96 -13.08 -4.88
N THR A 5 10.63 -14.21 -4.99
CA THR A 5 10.66 -15.27 -4.00
C THR A 5 11.80 -15.13 -3.01
N GLU A 6 12.72 -14.17 -3.19
CA GLU A 6 13.85 -13.98 -2.28
C GLU A 6 13.38 -13.29 -0.99
N PRO A 7 13.45 -13.98 0.16
CA PRO A 7 13.18 -13.38 1.47
C PRO A 7 14.04 -12.12 1.71
N GLY A 8 15.22 -12.05 1.10
CA GLY A 8 16.14 -10.93 1.19
C GLY A 8 15.56 -9.60 0.70
N VAL A 9 14.84 -9.58 -0.44
CA VAL A 9 14.28 -8.33 -0.98
C VAL A 9 13.28 -7.70 0.00
N LYS A 10 12.38 -8.50 0.56
CA LYS A 10 11.40 -8.00 1.55
C LYS A 10 12.09 -7.51 2.82
N GLN A 11 13.13 -8.19 3.25
CA GLN A 11 13.92 -7.80 4.41
C GLN A 11 14.64 -6.47 4.15
N ASP A 12 15.30 -6.31 3.02
CA ASP A 12 15.99 -5.08 2.64
C ASP A 12 15.01 -3.89 2.52
N LEU A 13 13.83 -4.11 1.92
CA LEU A 13 12.76 -3.12 1.89
C LEU A 13 12.28 -2.76 3.29
N GLY A 14 12.15 -3.75 4.18
CA GLY A 14 11.80 -3.55 5.58
C GLY A 14 12.80 -2.67 6.30
N VAL A 15 14.10 -2.97 6.17
CA VAL A 15 15.20 -2.16 6.74
C VAL A 15 15.19 -0.73 6.20
N ALA A 16 15.14 -0.58 4.87
CA ALA A 16 15.16 0.73 4.23
C ALA A 16 13.96 1.58 4.65
N THR A 17 12.77 0.98 4.67
CA THR A 17 11.54 1.67 5.08
C THR A 17 11.57 2.06 6.56
N ALA A 18 12.01 1.16 7.43
CA ALA A 18 12.12 1.46 8.85
C ALA A 18 13.13 2.59 9.11
N ARG A 19 14.25 2.60 8.40
CA ARG A 19 15.24 3.68 8.47
C ARG A 19 14.64 5.02 8.01
N TYR A 20 13.91 5.01 6.89
CA TYR A 20 13.27 6.21 6.36
C TYR A 20 12.19 6.75 7.31
N LEU A 21 11.32 5.88 7.84
CA LEU A 21 10.30 6.26 8.82
C LEU A 21 10.91 6.90 10.06
N ARG A 22 12.01 6.35 10.60
CA ARG A 22 12.71 6.96 11.75
C ARG A 22 13.25 8.35 11.45
N HIS A 23 13.55 8.64 10.19
CA HIS A 23 14.03 9.95 9.79
C HIS A 23 12.91 10.99 9.65
N VAL A 24 11.73 10.59 9.16
CA VAL A 24 10.65 11.52 8.83
C VAL A 24 9.60 11.68 9.94
N LEU A 25 9.36 10.63 10.75
CA LEU A 25 8.37 10.68 11.83
C LEU A 25 8.76 11.64 12.94
N ARG A 26 7.78 12.36 13.46
CA ARG A 26 7.88 13.31 14.56
C ARG A 26 6.91 12.97 15.69
N ASP A 27 7.16 13.50 16.88
CA ASP A 27 6.22 13.39 17.99
C ASP A 27 4.88 14.04 17.64
N GLY A 28 3.81 13.29 17.91
CA GLY A 28 2.44 13.73 17.64
C GLY A 28 1.91 13.35 16.27
N ASP A 29 2.76 12.87 15.34
CA ASP A 29 2.34 12.46 14.00
C ASP A 29 1.32 11.32 14.02
N ILE A 30 0.45 11.34 13.04
CA ILE A 30 -0.46 10.26 12.71
C ILE A 30 0.12 9.49 11.53
N LEU A 31 0.49 8.23 11.75
CA LEU A 31 0.96 7.30 10.72
C LEU A 31 -0.19 6.39 10.27
N ALA A 32 -0.70 6.61 9.09
CA ALA A 32 -1.66 5.72 8.45
C ALA A 32 -0.94 4.53 7.80
N VAL A 33 -1.49 3.32 7.95
CA VAL A 33 -0.87 2.11 7.38
C VAL A 33 -1.89 1.18 6.74
N THR A 34 -1.46 0.48 5.69
CA THR A 34 -2.19 -0.69 5.17
C THR A 34 -1.62 -1.98 5.75
N GLY A 35 -2.21 -3.11 5.41
CA GLY A 35 -1.63 -4.43 5.65
C GLY A 35 -0.69 -4.87 4.53
N GLY A 36 -0.26 -6.13 4.60
CA GLY A 36 0.53 -6.80 3.59
C GLY A 36 1.86 -7.35 4.11
N THR A 37 2.43 -8.29 3.37
CA THR A 37 3.66 -9.00 3.77
C THR A 37 4.86 -8.07 3.90
N THR A 38 4.99 -7.08 3.02
CA THR A 38 6.08 -6.10 3.06
C THR A 38 5.97 -5.19 4.29
N LEU A 39 4.76 -4.71 4.63
CA LEU A 39 4.57 -3.85 5.79
C LEU A 39 4.73 -4.62 7.10
N ALA A 40 4.30 -5.88 7.14
CA ALA A 40 4.59 -6.77 8.27
C ALA A 40 6.11 -6.91 8.50
N GLN A 41 6.88 -7.03 7.41
CA GLN A 41 8.35 -7.06 7.48
C GLN A 41 8.93 -5.72 7.96
N VAL A 42 8.37 -4.57 7.54
CA VAL A 42 8.78 -3.26 8.09
C VAL A 42 8.60 -3.22 9.60
N ALA A 43 7.47 -3.75 10.10
CA ALA A 43 7.19 -3.79 11.54
C ALA A 43 8.19 -4.67 12.33
N ASP A 44 8.83 -5.67 11.70
CA ASP A 44 9.89 -6.48 12.32
C ASP A 44 11.13 -5.65 12.70
N PHE A 45 11.35 -4.52 12.04
CA PHE A 45 12.47 -3.61 12.32
C PHE A 45 12.13 -2.49 13.32
N PHE A 46 10.96 -2.60 13.94
CA PHE A 46 10.56 -1.78 15.09
C PHE A 46 10.27 -2.69 16.29
N PRO A 47 11.31 -3.29 16.94
CA PRO A 47 11.11 -4.06 18.16
C PRO A 47 10.42 -3.22 19.23
N GLU A 48 9.62 -3.86 20.08
CA GLU A 48 8.89 -3.17 21.14
C GLU A 48 9.83 -2.35 22.00
N GLY A 49 9.49 -1.08 22.22
CA GLY A 49 10.30 -0.14 23.01
C GLY A 49 11.59 0.32 22.35
N SER A 50 11.80 0.07 21.05
CA SER A 50 13.02 0.50 20.35
C SER A 50 13.09 2.00 20.03
N ASP A 51 11.98 2.71 20.18
CA ASP A 51 11.86 4.15 19.97
C ASP A 51 10.92 4.74 21.03
N SER A 52 10.92 6.06 21.21
CA SER A 52 10.09 6.75 22.20
C SER A 52 9.19 7.84 21.61
N ARG A 53 8.97 7.79 20.30
CA ARG A 53 8.13 8.78 19.60
C ARG A 53 6.66 8.59 19.94
N GLN A 54 5.98 9.66 20.31
CA GLN A 54 4.56 9.67 20.65
C GLN A 54 3.68 9.75 19.40
N VAL A 55 3.77 8.75 18.51
CA VAL A 55 2.98 8.69 17.28
C VAL A 55 1.66 7.96 17.49
N THR A 56 0.67 8.25 16.66
CA THR A 56 -0.57 7.47 16.60
C THR A 56 -0.61 6.69 15.28
N VAL A 57 -0.57 5.35 15.35
CA VAL A 57 -0.63 4.50 14.15
C VAL A 57 -2.07 4.06 13.91
N VAL A 58 -2.54 4.23 12.65
CA VAL A 58 -3.94 4.01 12.26
C VAL A 58 -4.01 3.10 11.04
N PRO A 59 -4.67 1.96 11.12
CA PRO A 59 -4.96 1.14 9.94
C PRO A 59 -6.01 1.85 9.08
N VAL A 60 -5.76 1.91 7.78
CA VAL A 60 -6.64 2.62 6.83
C VAL A 60 -7.30 1.72 5.80
N ARG A 61 -7.21 0.42 6.01
CA ARG A 61 -7.92 -0.62 5.25
C ARG A 61 -8.50 -1.65 6.21
N GLY A 62 -9.68 -2.17 5.89
CA GLY A 62 -10.27 -3.30 6.60
C GLY A 62 -9.46 -4.59 6.42
N GLY A 63 -9.87 -5.66 7.08
CA GLY A 63 -9.20 -6.96 7.01
C GLY A 63 -9.69 -7.82 5.87
N LEU A 64 -8.77 -8.47 5.12
CA LEU A 64 -9.08 -9.45 4.07
C LEU A 64 -9.35 -10.86 4.60
N GLY A 65 -9.26 -11.09 5.92
CA GLY A 65 -9.45 -12.42 6.50
C GLY A 65 -8.26 -13.38 6.35
N GLU A 66 -7.10 -12.86 6.01
CA GLU A 66 -5.86 -13.61 5.83
C GLU A 66 -5.08 -13.82 7.13
N ASP A 67 -3.82 -14.28 7.02
CA ASP A 67 -2.90 -14.40 8.15
C ASP A 67 -2.88 -13.10 8.99
N VAL A 68 -3.14 -13.27 10.28
CA VAL A 68 -3.20 -12.17 11.25
C VAL A 68 -1.95 -11.28 11.21
N LYS A 69 -0.79 -11.86 10.93
CA LYS A 69 0.50 -11.14 10.92
C LYS A 69 0.57 -10.03 9.88
N ILE A 70 -0.14 -10.18 8.77
CA ILE A 70 -0.11 -9.24 7.64
C ILE A 70 -1.30 -8.29 7.59
N GLN A 71 -2.24 -8.40 8.54
CA GLN A 71 -3.39 -7.51 8.59
C GLN A 71 -2.99 -6.09 9.03
N ALA A 72 -3.68 -5.09 8.50
CA ALA A 72 -3.42 -3.68 8.80
C ALA A 72 -3.48 -3.38 10.31
N ASN A 73 -4.41 -3.99 11.04
CA ASN A 73 -4.51 -3.86 12.50
C ASN A 73 -3.27 -4.37 13.22
N THR A 74 -2.73 -5.52 12.80
CA THR A 74 -1.52 -6.11 13.40
C THR A 74 -0.28 -5.28 13.08
N VAL A 75 -0.15 -4.84 11.83
CA VAL A 75 0.95 -3.94 11.41
C VAL A 75 0.91 -2.65 12.23
N ALA A 76 -0.27 -2.03 12.38
CA ALA A 76 -0.44 -0.81 13.17
C ALA A 76 -0.05 -1.00 14.64
N ALA A 77 -0.51 -2.09 15.27
CA ALA A 77 -0.19 -2.38 16.66
C ALA A 77 1.32 -2.61 16.88
N ARG A 78 1.98 -3.35 15.99
CA ARG A 78 3.41 -3.64 16.07
C ARG A 78 4.27 -2.40 15.85
N LEU A 79 3.94 -1.59 14.85
CA LEU A 79 4.64 -0.32 14.61
C LEU A 79 4.47 0.64 15.80
N ALA A 80 3.26 0.76 16.35
CA ALA A 80 3.03 1.60 17.52
C ALA A 80 3.83 1.13 18.74
N GLY A 81 3.87 -0.18 19.01
CA GLY A 81 4.68 -0.75 20.08
C GLY A 81 6.16 -0.45 19.93
N GLY A 82 6.70 -0.59 18.73
CA GLY A 82 8.11 -0.29 18.43
C GLY A 82 8.44 1.21 18.49
N LEU A 83 7.50 2.06 18.12
CA LEU A 83 7.65 3.52 18.13
C LEU A 83 7.34 4.17 19.50
N GLY A 84 6.91 3.39 20.50
CA GLY A 84 6.49 3.91 21.80
C GLY A 84 5.19 4.74 21.74
N GLY A 85 4.42 4.55 20.68
CA GLY A 85 3.22 5.32 20.38
C GLY A 85 1.92 4.61 20.75
N ARG A 86 0.83 5.05 20.15
CA ARG A 86 -0.52 4.49 20.32
C ARG A 86 -1.03 3.98 18.98
N TYR A 87 -2.02 3.10 19.01
CA TYR A 87 -2.71 2.66 17.78
C TYR A 87 -4.21 2.72 17.91
N ARG A 88 -4.90 2.68 16.79
CA ARG A 88 -6.34 2.45 16.67
C ARG A 88 -6.56 1.14 15.93
N LEU A 89 -7.74 0.55 16.09
CA LEU A 89 -8.14 -0.66 15.37
C LEU A 89 -9.33 -0.36 14.48
N LEU A 90 -9.26 -0.79 13.24
CA LEU A 90 -10.37 -0.72 12.28
C LEU A 90 -11.06 -2.10 12.25
N HIS A 91 -12.15 -2.22 13.00
CA HIS A 91 -12.93 -3.46 13.06
C HIS A 91 -13.95 -3.51 11.91
N ALA A 92 -13.45 -3.68 10.71
CA ALA A 92 -14.26 -3.83 9.50
C ALA A 92 -13.60 -4.82 8.54
N PRO A 93 -14.39 -5.58 7.75
CA PRO A 93 -13.87 -6.29 6.59
C PRO A 93 -13.35 -5.26 5.58
N GLU A 94 -12.39 -5.65 4.75
CA GLU A 94 -11.94 -4.78 3.69
C GLU A 94 -13.02 -4.65 2.62
N ASP A 95 -13.48 -5.76 2.08
CA ASP A 95 -14.50 -5.76 1.03
C ASP A 95 -15.90 -6.01 1.60
N VAL A 96 -16.86 -5.24 1.12
CA VAL A 96 -18.27 -5.31 1.52
C VAL A 96 -19.17 -5.31 0.29
N LEU A 97 -20.36 -5.85 0.44
CA LEU A 97 -21.36 -5.75 -0.62
C LEU A 97 -21.69 -4.28 -0.91
N PRO A 98 -21.89 -3.89 -2.18
CA PRO A 98 -22.08 -2.49 -2.58
C PRO A 98 -23.12 -1.71 -1.77
N GLY A 99 -24.24 -2.34 -1.43
CA GLY A 99 -25.31 -1.71 -0.62
C GLY A 99 -24.97 -1.48 0.86
N HIS A 100 -23.92 -2.10 1.40
CA HIS A 100 -23.59 -2.04 2.83
C HIS A 100 -22.48 -1.05 3.17
N LEU A 101 -21.75 -0.53 2.18
CA LEU A 101 -20.61 0.36 2.43
C LEU A 101 -20.99 1.59 3.25
N ASN A 102 -22.07 2.27 2.87
CA ASN A 102 -22.50 3.49 3.58
C ASN A 102 -22.91 3.19 5.04
N GLN A 103 -23.57 2.06 5.29
CA GLN A 103 -23.92 1.64 6.65
C GLN A 103 -22.64 1.39 7.48
N MET A 104 -21.66 0.70 6.94
CA MET A 104 -20.37 0.46 7.60
C MET A 104 -19.62 1.75 7.88
N LEU A 105 -19.53 2.66 6.91
CA LEU A 105 -18.87 3.95 7.07
C LEU A 105 -19.57 4.90 8.05
N ASN A 106 -20.86 4.71 8.31
CA ASN A 106 -21.63 5.48 9.30
C ASN A 106 -21.56 4.88 10.72
N GLU A 107 -21.04 3.66 10.89
CA GLU A 107 -20.81 3.10 12.20
C GLU A 107 -19.78 3.99 12.95
N PRO A 108 -20.08 4.50 14.15
CA PRO A 108 -19.26 5.53 14.80
C PRO A 108 -17.80 5.14 14.98
N ARG A 109 -17.52 3.90 15.39
CA ARG A 109 -16.13 3.43 15.62
C ARG A 109 -15.34 3.34 14.32
N ILE A 110 -15.96 2.88 13.23
CA ILE A 110 -15.35 2.80 11.90
C ILE A 110 -15.11 4.21 11.36
N ARG A 111 -16.14 5.04 11.39
CA ARG A 111 -16.09 6.43 10.95
C ARG A 111 -14.97 7.22 11.62
N ASP A 112 -14.82 7.09 12.93
CA ASP A 112 -13.83 7.84 13.71
C ASP A 112 -12.39 7.41 13.35
N VAL A 113 -12.17 6.12 13.12
CA VAL A 113 -10.86 5.61 12.66
C VAL A 113 -10.53 6.09 11.23
N ILE A 114 -11.49 6.02 10.31
CA ILE A 114 -11.32 6.52 8.95
C ILE A 114 -11.09 8.05 8.95
N ALA A 115 -11.84 8.79 9.76
CA ALA A 115 -11.64 10.24 9.91
C ALA A 115 -10.25 10.58 10.45
N LEU A 116 -9.72 9.77 11.37
CA LEU A 116 -8.35 9.92 11.87
C LEU A 116 -7.33 9.62 10.76
N GLY A 117 -7.53 8.53 10.00
CA GLY A 117 -6.68 8.19 8.85
C GLY A 117 -6.62 9.28 7.76
N ARG A 118 -7.74 9.99 7.52
CA ARG A 118 -7.78 11.14 6.59
C ARG A 118 -6.95 12.34 7.06
N ARG A 119 -6.60 12.39 8.32
CA ARG A 119 -5.79 13.44 8.94
C ARG A 119 -4.35 12.98 9.18
N ALA A 120 -3.96 11.86 8.60
CA ALA A 120 -2.61 11.35 8.73
C ALA A 120 -1.58 12.35 8.18
N ASP A 121 -0.45 12.46 8.87
CA ASP A 121 0.72 13.21 8.41
C ASP A 121 1.53 12.38 7.43
N ILE A 122 1.55 11.06 7.63
CA ILE A 122 2.25 10.10 6.80
C ILE A 122 1.35 8.89 6.52
N LEU A 123 1.31 8.47 5.27
CA LEU A 123 0.72 7.21 4.84
C LEU A 123 1.81 6.26 4.36
N LEU A 124 1.84 5.07 4.94
CA LEU A 124 2.70 3.96 4.50
C LEU A 124 1.83 2.85 3.91
N HIS A 125 2.03 2.52 2.65
CA HIS A 125 1.27 1.46 2.00
C HIS A 125 2.13 0.57 1.09
N GLY A 126 1.65 -0.66 0.89
CA GLY A 126 2.24 -1.61 -0.04
C GLY A 126 1.60 -1.55 -1.42
N ILE A 127 2.22 -2.26 -2.36
CA ILE A 127 1.70 -2.51 -3.72
C ILE A 127 1.61 -4.02 -3.93
N GLY A 128 0.50 -4.48 -4.52
CA GLY A 128 0.33 -5.83 -5.03
C GLY A 128 0.29 -5.87 -6.55
N THR A 129 0.62 -7.02 -7.15
CA THR A 129 0.26 -7.25 -8.55
C THR A 129 -1.26 -7.46 -8.64
N ALA A 130 -1.85 -7.13 -9.79
CA ALA A 130 -3.30 -7.29 -9.97
C ALA A 130 -3.73 -8.74 -9.75
N GLU A 131 -2.99 -9.71 -10.29
CA GLU A 131 -3.29 -11.14 -10.15
C GLU A 131 -3.19 -11.61 -8.69
N GLU A 132 -2.07 -11.29 -7.98
CA GLU A 132 -1.89 -11.68 -6.58
C GLU A 132 -3.03 -11.14 -5.71
N MET A 133 -3.39 -9.87 -5.88
CA MET A 133 -4.41 -9.23 -5.06
C MET A 133 -5.83 -9.72 -5.39
N ALA A 134 -6.12 -10.03 -6.65
CA ALA A 134 -7.40 -10.63 -7.03
C ALA A 134 -7.56 -12.03 -6.41
N LYS A 135 -6.50 -12.86 -6.44
CA LYS A 135 -6.48 -14.18 -5.77
C LYS A 135 -6.71 -14.03 -4.26
N ARG A 136 -6.02 -13.11 -3.61
CA ARG A 136 -6.14 -12.85 -2.16
C ARG A 136 -7.54 -12.37 -1.77
N ARG A 137 -8.25 -11.69 -2.67
CA ARG A 137 -9.65 -11.26 -2.47
C ARG A 137 -10.67 -12.34 -2.81
N GLY A 138 -10.21 -13.53 -3.22
CA GLY A 138 -11.10 -14.65 -3.54
C GLY A 138 -11.84 -14.50 -4.87
N PHE A 139 -11.30 -13.75 -5.81
CA PHE A 139 -11.82 -13.72 -7.18
C PHE A 139 -11.69 -15.13 -7.79
N ASP A 140 -12.68 -15.56 -8.52
CA ASP A 140 -12.59 -16.80 -9.28
C ASP A 140 -11.63 -16.64 -10.49
N GLU A 141 -11.22 -17.76 -11.08
CA GLU A 141 -10.24 -17.78 -12.16
C GLU A 141 -10.71 -16.98 -13.39
N ALA A 142 -12.00 -17.03 -13.71
CA ALA A 142 -12.58 -16.30 -14.84
C ALA A 142 -12.50 -14.79 -14.62
N ALA A 143 -12.86 -14.31 -13.42
CA ALA A 143 -12.76 -12.90 -13.06
C ALA A 143 -11.29 -12.40 -13.05
N ILE A 144 -10.35 -13.24 -12.60
CA ILE A 144 -8.93 -12.91 -12.64
C ILE A 144 -8.46 -12.78 -14.10
N MET A 145 -8.81 -13.75 -14.95
CA MET A 145 -8.44 -13.70 -16.38
C MET A 145 -9.02 -12.47 -17.07
N GLU A 146 -10.28 -12.12 -16.82
CA GLU A 146 -10.91 -10.92 -17.37
C GLU A 146 -10.20 -9.64 -16.90
N LEU A 147 -9.88 -9.55 -15.61
CA LEU A 147 -9.16 -8.41 -15.04
C LEU A 147 -7.78 -8.21 -15.69
N ILE A 148 -7.02 -9.29 -15.87
CA ILE A 148 -5.70 -9.23 -16.52
C ILE A 148 -5.83 -8.93 -18.01
N ALA A 149 -6.80 -9.53 -18.70
CA ALA A 149 -7.08 -9.25 -20.11
C ALA A 149 -7.48 -7.78 -20.35
N SER A 150 -8.11 -7.15 -19.36
CA SER A 150 -8.43 -5.72 -19.37
C SER A 150 -7.20 -4.81 -19.15
N GLY A 151 -6.01 -5.39 -18.96
CA GLY A 151 -4.75 -4.66 -18.84
C GLY A 151 -4.34 -4.32 -17.40
N ALA A 152 -5.02 -4.85 -16.37
CA ALA A 152 -4.66 -4.60 -14.99
C ALA A 152 -3.31 -5.22 -14.65
N VAL A 153 -2.37 -4.43 -14.11
CA VAL A 153 -1.02 -4.86 -13.72
C VAL A 153 -0.76 -4.74 -12.23
N GLY A 154 -1.40 -3.82 -11.54
CA GLY A 154 -1.18 -3.55 -10.13
C GLY A 154 -2.44 -3.21 -9.36
N GLU A 155 -2.34 -3.32 -8.03
CA GLU A 155 -3.41 -2.97 -7.11
C GLU A 155 -2.86 -2.17 -5.93
N ALA A 156 -3.58 -1.12 -5.55
CA ALA A 156 -3.46 -0.43 -4.27
C ALA A 156 -4.83 0.10 -3.83
N PHE A 157 -5.13 0.01 -2.53
CA PHE A 157 -6.38 0.51 -1.93
C PHE A 157 -7.69 -0.07 -2.52
N GLY A 158 -7.65 -1.28 -3.08
CA GLY A 158 -8.79 -1.89 -3.74
C GLY A 158 -9.04 -1.39 -5.16
N TYR A 159 -8.14 -0.58 -5.71
CA TYR A 159 -8.17 -0.13 -7.10
C TYR A 159 -7.14 -0.90 -7.92
N TYR A 160 -7.57 -1.42 -9.06
CA TYR A 160 -6.73 -2.11 -10.01
C TYR A 160 -6.39 -1.18 -11.16
N PHE A 161 -5.12 -1.11 -11.52
CA PHE A 161 -4.59 -0.15 -12.48
C PHE A 161 -3.95 -0.83 -13.68
N ASP A 162 -4.08 -0.21 -14.85
CA ASP A 162 -3.23 -0.52 -15.99
C ASP A 162 -1.82 0.08 -15.82
N ALA A 163 -0.91 -0.21 -16.75
CA ALA A 163 0.46 0.27 -16.69
C ALA A 163 0.61 1.81 -16.77
N LYS A 164 -0.44 2.52 -17.22
CA LYS A 164 -0.49 3.99 -17.28
C LYS A 164 -1.12 4.61 -16.03
N GLY A 165 -1.53 3.80 -15.07
CA GLY A 165 -2.20 4.27 -13.85
C GLY A 165 -3.69 4.54 -14.01
N ASN A 166 -4.32 4.14 -15.12
CA ASN A 166 -5.77 4.23 -15.26
C ASN A 166 -6.45 3.15 -14.40
N ILE A 167 -7.56 3.51 -13.77
CA ILE A 167 -8.34 2.55 -12.97
C ILE A 167 -9.12 1.64 -13.92
N ILE A 168 -8.84 0.36 -13.90
CA ILE A 168 -9.51 -0.69 -14.66
C ILE A 168 -10.70 -1.25 -13.86
N TYR A 169 -10.50 -1.46 -12.55
CA TYR A 169 -11.52 -2.01 -11.67
C TYR A 169 -11.35 -1.47 -10.24
N SER A 170 -12.42 -1.43 -9.48
CA SER A 170 -12.36 -1.09 -8.06
C SER A 170 -13.29 -1.96 -7.23
N THR A 171 -12.82 -2.39 -6.06
CA THR A 171 -13.65 -3.08 -5.08
C THR A 171 -14.45 -2.09 -4.24
N THR A 172 -15.55 -2.56 -3.65
CA THR A 172 -16.29 -1.81 -2.64
C THR A 172 -15.67 -2.07 -1.28
N SER A 173 -14.81 -1.15 -0.82
CA SER A 173 -13.95 -1.41 0.33
C SER A 173 -14.12 -0.40 1.46
N VAL A 174 -13.96 -0.89 2.71
CA VAL A 174 -13.91 -0.04 3.90
C VAL A 174 -12.47 0.44 4.13
N GLY A 175 -12.26 1.75 4.03
CA GLY A 175 -10.94 2.35 4.18
C GLY A 175 -10.82 3.72 3.53
N LEU A 176 -9.59 4.22 3.43
CA LEU A 176 -9.30 5.41 2.62
C LEU A 176 -9.51 5.13 1.14
N ARG A 177 -9.94 6.17 0.43
CA ARG A 177 -10.04 6.18 -1.03
C ARG A 177 -8.84 6.90 -1.63
N LEU A 178 -8.57 6.70 -2.92
CA LEU A 178 -7.47 7.39 -3.60
C LEU A 178 -7.55 8.91 -3.46
N ALA A 179 -8.75 9.50 -3.54
CA ALA A 179 -8.94 10.94 -3.36
C ALA A 179 -8.59 11.44 -1.93
N ASP A 180 -8.56 10.56 -0.93
CA ASP A 180 -8.13 10.94 0.41
C ASP A 180 -6.60 11.10 0.47
N LEU A 181 -5.84 10.42 -0.39
CA LEU A 181 -4.37 10.44 -0.42
C LEU A 181 -3.82 11.82 -0.82
N GLU A 182 -4.52 12.54 -1.69
CA GLU A 182 -4.14 13.91 -2.12
C GLU A 182 -3.99 14.90 -0.97
N LYS A 183 -4.60 14.59 0.18
CA LYS A 183 -4.60 15.46 1.37
C LYS A 183 -3.57 15.05 2.40
N ILE A 184 -2.91 13.92 2.22
CA ILE A 184 -1.89 13.40 3.14
C ILE A 184 -0.55 14.01 2.75
N PRO A 185 0.15 14.71 3.67
CA PRO A 185 1.38 15.43 3.37
C PRO A 185 2.53 14.57 2.85
N LEU A 186 2.59 13.29 3.24
CA LEU A 186 3.63 12.37 2.80
C LEU A 186 3.06 10.96 2.57
N VAL A 187 3.02 10.54 1.33
CA VAL A 187 2.61 9.19 0.91
C VAL A 187 3.84 8.37 0.54
N ILE A 188 4.11 7.34 1.35
CA ILE A 188 5.22 6.41 1.18
C ILE A 188 4.69 5.10 0.63
N THR A 189 5.14 4.74 -0.55
CA THR A 189 4.79 3.49 -1.21
C THR A 189 5.96 2.51 -1.12
N VAL A 190 5.70 1.28 -0.71
CA VAL A 190 6.72 0.24 -0.59
C VAL A 190 6.35 -0.97 -1.45
N GLY A 191 7.21 -1.31 -2.37
CA GLY A 191 7.01 -2.48 -3.22
C GLY A 191 8.29 -2.85 -3.94
N GLY A 192 8.57 -4.15 -4.06
CA GLY A 192 9.76 -4.64 -4.72
C GLY A 192 9.62 -6.09 -5.12
N GLY A 193 10.60 -6.56 -5.88
CA GLY A 193 10.58 -7.80 -6.59
C GLY A 193 10.23 -7.59 -8.07
N ARG A 194 10.90 -8.36 -8.91
CA ARG A 194 10.85 -8.19 -10.37
C ARG A 194 9.45 -8.21 -10.97
N SER A 195 8.54 -9.04 -10.43
CA SER A 195 7.15 -9.14 -10.89
C SER A 195 6.34 -7.88 -10.62
N LYS A 196 6.76 -7.07 -9.64
CA LYS A 196 6.02 -5.87 -9.22
C LYS A 196 6.38 -4.60 -9.98
N ALA A 197 7.34 -4.65 -10.92
CA ALA A 197 7.78 -3.46 -11.63
C ALA A 197 6.62 -2.71 -12.33
N TRP A 198 5.74 -3.43 -13.03
CA TRP A 198 4.57 -2.84 -13.66
C TRP A 198 3.54 -2.29 -12.68
N ALA A 199 3.35 -2.98 -11.54
CA ALA A 199 2.46 -2.52 -10.48
C ALA A 199 3.00 -1.23 -9.83
N VAL A 200 4.31 -1.16 -9.58
CA VAL A 200 4.97 0.05 -9.06
C VAL A 200 4.84 1.19 -10.06
N GLN A 201 5.11 0.95 -11.35
CA GLN A 201 4.93 1.96 -12.40
C GLN A 201 3.50 2.51 -12.42
N ALA A 202 2.49 1.65 -12.39
CA ALA A 202 1.09 2.05 -12.41
C ALA A 202 0.73 2.99 -11.25
N VAL A 203 1.20 2.69 -10.04
CA VAL A 203 0.97 3.53 -8.86
C VAL A 203 1.71 4.86 -8.96
N LEU A 204 2.97 4.86 -9.45
CA LEU A 204 3.73 6.09 -9.68
C LEU A 204 3.09 6.96 -10.76
N ALA A 205 2.66 6.38 -11.88
CA ALA A 205 1.98 7.09 -12.97
C ALA A 205 0.68 7.75 -12.50
N ARG A 206 0.02 7.20 -11.47
CA ARG A 206 -1.18 7.80 -10.88
C ARG A 206 -0.91 9.07 -10.08
N GLY A 207 0.33 9.28 -9.61
CA GLY A 207 0.72 10.50 -8.91
C GLY A 207 0.34 10.57 -7.42
N TYR A 208 -0.04 9.44 -6.81
CA TYR A 208 -0.35 9.36 -5.37
C TYR A 208 0.80 8.76 -4.55
N CYS A 209 2.04 9.13 -4.89
CA CYS A 209 3.23 8.63 -4.21
C CYS A 209 4.29 9.73 -4.18
N ASP A 210 4.67 10.18 -2.99
CA ASP A 210 5.75 11.14 -2.80
C ASP A 210 7.11 10.45 -2.68
N VAL A 211 7.12 9.27 -2.05
CA VAL A 211 8.33 8.47 -1.86
C VAL A 211 8.06 7.01 -2.18
N CYS A 212 8.79 6.48 -3.15
CA CYS A 212 8.77 5.06 -3.49
C CYS A 212 10.02 4.37 -2.95
N ILE A 213 9.82 3.38 -2.07
CA ILE A 213 10.91 2.53 -1.57
C ILE A 213 10.82 1.19 -2.30
N THR A 214 11.83 0.91 -3.12
CA THR A 214 11.87 -0.27 -3.98
C THR A 214 13.28 -0.85 -4.08
N ASP A 215 13.41 -2.04 -4.67
CA ASP A 215 14.71 -2.65 -4.94
C ASP A 215 15.32 -2.16 -6.25
N GLU A 216 16.63 -2.45 -6.41
CA GLU A 216 17.40 -2.05 -7.59
C GLU A 216 16.83 -2.64 -8.90
N GLY A 217 16.34 -3.88 -8.87
CA GLY A 217 15.80 -4.55 -10.07
C GLY A 217 14.56 -3.84 -10.59
N VAL A 218 13.63 -3.49 -9.72
CA VAL A 218 12.45 -2.67 -10.06
C VAL A 218 12.87 -1.28 -10.53
N ALA A 219 13.77 -0.60 -9.80
CA ALA A 219 14.23 0.74 -10.16
C ALA A 219 14.84 0.79 -11.57
N ARG A 220 15.76 -0.15 -11.88
CA ARG A 220 16.37 -0.26 -13.22
C ARG A 220 15.34 -0.52 -14.31
N ARG A 221 14.33 -1.36 -14.03
CA ARG A 221 13.27 -1.63 -14.99
C ARG A 221 12.40 -0.40 -15.25
N LEU A 222 12.01 0.34 -14.22
CA LEU A 222 11.26 1.59 -14.36
C LEU A 222 12.01 2.60 -15.23
N MET A 223 13.30 2.81 -14.96
CA MET A 223 14.14 3.70 -15.76
C MET A 223 14.24 3.25 -17.24
N SER A 224 14.26 1.94 -17.50
CA SER A 224 14.28 1.42 -18.87
C SER A 224 12.94 1.58 -19.58
N LEU A 225 11.81 1.51 -18.86
CA LEU A 225 10.47 1.71 -19.40
C LEU A 225 10.23 3.18 -19.77
N GLU A 226 10.62 4.11 -18.89
CA GLU A 226 10.57 5.55 -19.19
C GLU A 226 11.45 5.92 -20.38
N GLY A 227 12.65 5.34 -20.49
CA GLY A 227 13.54 5.55 -21.63
C GLY A 227 12.94 5.05 -22.96
N ILE A 228 12.20 3.94 -22.95
CA ILE A 228 11.52 3.42 -24.14
C ILE A 228 10.32 4.29 -24.53
N GLU A 229 9.54 4.78 -23.57
CA GLU A 229 8.40 5.65 -23.85
C GLU A 229 8.87 7.00 -24.43
N LYS A 230 9.88 7.61 -23.80
CA LYS A 230 10.47 8.85 -24.30
C LYS A 230 11.06 8.69 -25.72
N TYR A 231 11.74 7.57 -25.99
CA TYR A 231 12.26 7.28 -27.35
C TYR A 231 11.13 7.12 -28.37
N LYS A 232 9.98 6.58 -28.01
CA LYS A 232 8.81 6.46 -28.89
C LYS A 232 8.14 7.81 -29.15
N GLU A 233 8.05 8.67 -28.14
CA GLU A 233 7.52 10.03 -28.27
C GLU A 233 8.42 10.85 -29.22
N ASP A 234 9.73 10.82 -29.04
CA ASP A 234 10.73 11.51 -29.90
C ASP A 234 10.67 11.03 -31.35
N LEU A 235 10.30 9.75 -31.59
CA LEU A 235 10.14 9.21 -32.95
C LEU A 235 8.83 9.64 -33.63
N HIS A 236 7.81 10.05 -32.88
CA HIS A 236 6.53 10.51 -33.42
C HIS A 236 6.49 12.03 -33.67
N GLU A 237 7.44 12.78 -33.13
CA GLU A 237 7.59 14.23 -33.34
C GLU A 237 8.47 14.59 -34.55
N HIS A 238 9.01 13.59 -35.27
CA HIS A 238 9.80 13.73 -36.51
C HIS A 238 9.18 12.92 -37.66
#